data_8bd5c5847e85e080f6dd0f1b66ae040b
#
_entry.id   8bd5c5847e85e080f6dd0f1b66ae040b
#
_cell.length_a   1.000
_cell.length_b   1.000
_cell.length_c   1.000
_cell.angle_alpha   90.00
_cell.angle_beta   90.00
_cell.angle_gamma   90.00
#
_symmetry.space_group_name_H-M   'P 1'
#
loop_
_entity.id
_entity.type
_entity.pdbx_description
1 polymer ?
#
loop_
_entity_poly.entity_id
_entity_poly.type
_entity_poly.pdbx_seq_one_letter_code
_entity_poly.pdbx_strand_id
1 'polypeptide(L)'
;MIKYLETIIESGLFEKIEKEKYIDALEQLTITGKKFNKGAAIFYEKDMIDRICIVNRGSVRSEKMYAGGEIHILELYEESAIFALEAAASKRRTSPADYICNEDTTIVFIPMASISRCTYKSEITDVLMQKLAGDNIKKTRKIEILGERGLRNRIMIYLDVLRKKEGSSVVTVKMNREQFAQYLCVSRSALSNELNKMKREKIIDFNKERFEIL
;
A
#
# COMPACT_ATOMS: atom_id res chain seq x y z
N MET A 1 18.77 17.49 -1.83
CA MET A 1 17.70 17.54 -2.86
C MET A 1 17.75 16.31 -3.77
N ILE A 2 18.87 15.95 -4.33
CA ILE A 2 19.08 14.72 -5.13
C ILE A 2 18.69 13.43 -4.36
N LYS A 3 18.72 13.45 -3.04
CA LYS A 3 18.53 12.29 -2.16
C LYS A 3 17.22 11.51 -2.35
N TYR A 4 16.14 12.14 -2.82
CA TYR A 4 14.83 11.51 -3.00
C TYR A 4 14.37 11.45 -4.45
N LEU A 5 15.21 11.89 -5.38
CA LEU A 5 14.87 11.93 -6.81
C LEU A 5 14.54 10.52 -7.34
N GLU A 6 15.38 9.54 -7.03
CA GLU A 6 15.19 8.15 -7.44
C GLU A 6 13.85 7.61 -6.97
N THR A 7 13.54 7.76 -5.67
CA THR A 7 12.26 7.34 -5.10
C THR A 7 11.06 8.01 -5.78
N ILE A 8 11.17 9.31 -6.10
CA ILE A 8 10.08 10.05 -6.76
C ILE A 8 9.89 9.55 -8.20
N ILE A 9 10.98 9.27 -8.92
CA ILE A 9 10.92 8.69 -10.26
C ILE A 9 10.29 7.30 -10.21
N GLU A 10 10.76 6.43 -9.33
CA GLU A 10 10.26 5.06 -9.17
C GLU A 10 8.80 5.02 -8.70
N SER A 11 8.34 6.02 -7.95
CA SER A 11 6.93 6.13 -7.57
C SER A 11 6.01 6.44 -8.76
N GLY A 12 6.59 6.81 -9.90
CA GLY A 12 5.87 7.24 -11.09
C GLY A 12 5.38 8.69 -11.04
N LEU A 13 5.63 9.46 -9.96
CA LEU A 13 5.09 10.81 -9.80
C LEU A 13 5.48 11.75 -10.95
N PHE A 14 6.64 11.53 -11.57
CA PHE A 14 7.15 12.31 -12.69
C PHE A 14 6.98 11.62 -14.06
N GLU A 15 6.18 10.55 -14.15
CA GLU A 15 6.02 9.74 -15.35
C GLU A 15 5.63 10.57 -16.60
N LYS A 16 4.85 11.63 -16.42
CA LYS A 16 4.38 12.52 -17.50
C LYS A 16 5.27 13.76 -17.71
N ILE A 17 6.36 13.90 -16.98
CA ILE A 17 7.32 14.99 -17.12
C ILE A 17 8.49 14.48 -17.97
N GLU A 18 9.05 15.34 -18.85
CA GLU A 18 10.25 15.02 -19.61
C GLU A 18 11.45 14.88 -18.65
N LYS A 19 12.31 13.88 -18.89
CA LYS A 19 13.42 13.54 -17.99
C LYS A 19 14.36 14.70 -17.69
N GLU A 20 14.59 15.54 -18.70
CA GLU A 20 15.43 16.73 -18.62
C GLU A 20 14.89 17.78 -17.63
N LYS A 21 13.60 17.73 -17.34
CA LYS A 21 12.89 18.64 -16.43
C LYS A 21 12.72 18.10 -15.00
N TYR A 22 13.18 16.89 -14.71
CA TYR A 22 13.01 16.27 -13.38
C TYR A 22 13.63 17.07 -12.26
N ILE A 23 14.81 17.65 -12.49
CA ILE A 23 15.50 18.47 -11.48
C ILE A 23 14.73 19.76 -11.23
N ASP A 24 14.27 20.44 -12.28
CA ASP A 24 13.46 21.65 -12.15
C ASP A 24 12.13 21.37 -11.42
N ALA A 25 11.44 20.27 -11.77
CA ALA A 25 10.23 19.84 -11.06
C ALA A 25 10.50 19.55 -9.58
N LEU A 26 11.61 18.87 -9.27
CA LEU A 26 12.01 18.54 -7.91
C LEU A 26 12.28 19.80 -7.07
N GLU A 27 12.95 20.80 -7.65
CA GLU A 27 13.30 22.07 -6.98
C GLU A 27 12.09 22.92 -6.63
N GLN A 28 11.02 22.80 -7.43
CA GLN A 28 9.75 23.49 -7.17
C GLN A 28 8.90 22.82 -6.08
N LEU A 29 9.19 21.57 -5.73
CA LEU A 29 8.46 20.85 -4.70
C LEU A 29 9.10 21.02 -3.32
N THR A 30 8.27 21.23 -2.30
CA THR A 30 8.71 21.19 -0.90
C THR A 30 8.78 19.73 -0.45
N ILE A 31 9.98 19.15 -0.46
CA ILE A 31 10.20 17.74 -0.15
C ILE A 31 10.89 17.60 1.20
N THR A 32 10.30 16.80 2.09
CA THR A 32 10.90 16.47 3.39
C THR A 32 10.93 14.97 3.58
N GLY A 33 11.96 14.46 4.25
CA GLY A 33 12.07 13.05 4.57
C GLY A 33 12.17 12.83 6.08
N LYS A 34 11.45 11.82 6.59
CA LYS A 34 11.48 11.44 8.00
C LYS A 34 11.65 9.94 8.16
N LYS A 35 12.46 9.56 9.15
CA LYS A 35 12.63 8.15 9.54
C LYS A 35 11.66 7.81 10.67
N PHE A 36 11.16 6.59 10.61
CA PHE A 36 10.28 6.00 11.61
C PHE A 36 10.80 4.61 11.98
N ASN A 37 10.74 4.27 13.23
CA ASN A 37 11.05 2.93 13.70
C ASN A 37 9.91 1.96 13.37
N LYS A 38 10.20 0.68 13.32
CA LYS A 38 9.21 -0.38 13.22
C LYS A 38 8.08 -0.19 14.25
N GLY A 39 6.84 -0.31 13.79
CA GLY A 39 5.64 -0.16 14.63
C GLY A 39 5.23 1.29 14.92
N ALA A 40 6.02 2.29 14.50
CA ALA A 40 5.63 3.69 14.67
C ALA A 40 4.47 4.06 13.75
N ALA A 41 3.54 4.87 14.25
CA ALA A 41 2.50 5.49 13.46
C ALA A 41 3.06 6.71 12.70
N ILE A 42 2.73 6.80 11.41
CA ILE A 42 2.97 7.97 10.57
C ILE A 42 1.80 8.93 10.73
N PHE A 43 0.59 8.39 10.69
CA PHE A 43 -0.70 9.04 10.97
C PHE A 43 -1.61 8.09 11.73
N TYR A 44 -2.44 8.65 12.58
CA TYR A 44 -3.58 7.96 13.17
C TYR A 44 -4.88 8.27 12.42
N GLU A 45 -5.89 7.43 12.62
CA GLU A 45 -7.25 7.72 12.12
C GLU A 45 -7.70 9.12 12.60
N LYS A 46 -8.27 9.89 11.67
CA LYS A 46 -8.72 11.29 11.85
C LYS A 46 -7.61 12.35 11.90
N ASP A 47 -6.33 11.99 11.88
CA ASP A 47 -5.26 12.98 11.70
C ASP A 47 -5.45 13.78 10.41
N MET A 48 -5.08 15.05 10.44
CA MET A 48 -5.09 15.91 9.24
C MET A 48 -3.95 15.55 8.30
N ILE A 49 -4.28 15.31 7.03
CA ILE A 49 -3.31 14.97 5.98
C ILE A 49 -3.42 15.99 4.86
N ASP A 50 -2.39 16.83 4.72
CA ASP A 50 -2.28 17.88 3.70
C ASP A 50 -1.20 17.57 2.64
N ARG A 51 -0.64 16.36 2.68
CA ARG A 51 0.53 15.93 1.88
C ARG A 51 0.37 14.51 1.39
N ILE A 52 0.94 14.22 0.24
CA ILE A 52 1.15 12.84 -0.19
C ILE A 52 2.42 12.29 0.46
N CYS A 53 2.46 10.99 0.64
CA CYS A 53 3.58 10.27 1.23
C CYS A 53 4.12 9.25 0.24
N ILE A 54 5.44 9.10 0.16
CA ILE A 54 6.10 8.07 -0.66
C ILE A 54 7.02 7.27 0.27
N VAL A 55 6.94 5.97 0.20
CA VAL A 55 7.86 5.08 0.93
C VAL A 55 9.22 5.12 0.24
N ASN A 56 10.24 5.71 0.87
CA ASN A 56 11.59 5.73 0.31
C ASN A 56 12.36 4.44 0.64
N ARG A 57 12.12 3.87 1.81
CA ARG A 57 12.71 2.60 2.26
C ARG A 57 11.80 1.95 3.29
N GLY A 58 11.71 0.63 3.25
CA GLY A 58 10.87 -0.15 4.16
C GLY A 58 9.44 -0.30 3.66
N SER A 59 8.50 -0.50 4.56
CA SER A 59 7.09 -0.72 4.22
C SER A 59 6.13 -0.19 5.27
N VAL A 60 4.93 0.18 4.81
CA VAL A 60 3.85 0.74 5.63
C VAL A 60 2.59 -0.08 5.39
N ARG A 61 1.75 -0.23 6.40
CA ARG A 61 0.38 -0.72 6.25
C ARG A 61 -0.61 0.34 6.70
N SER A 62 -1.75 0.41 6.05
CA SER A 62 -2.92 1.07 6.61
C SER A 62 -3.77 0.03 7.31
N GLU A 63 -4.21 0.34 8.53
CA GLU A 63 -5.00 -0.56 9.35
C GLU A 63 -6.10 0.17 10.11
N LYS A 64 -7.12 -0.58 10.49
CA LYS A 64 -8.20 -0.08 11.33
C LYS A 64 -8.44 -1.01 12.50
N MET A 65 -8.49 -0.42 13.69
CA MET A 65 -8.87 -1.12 14.91
C MET A 65 -10.38 -1.02 15.11
N TYR A 66 -11.03 -2.14 15.39
CA TYR A 66 -12.46 -2.23 15.69
C TYR A 66 -12.71 -2.32 17.19
N ALA A 67 -13.96 -2.09 17.61
CA ALA A 67 -14.35 -2.04 19.01
C ALA A 67 -13.99 -3.32 19.82
N GLY A 68 -13.90 -4.47 19.18
CA GLY A 68 -13.44 -5.74 19.78
C GLY A 68 -11.93 -5.87 19.95
N GLY A 69 -11.13 -4.86 19.59
CA GLY A 69 -9.65 -4.93 19.57
C GLY A 69 -9.08 -5.64 18.33
N GLU A 70 -9.92 -6.05 17.42
CA GLU A 70 -9.49 -6.66 16.16
C GLU A 70 -8.88 -5.60 15.23
N ILE A 71 -7.74 -5.93 14.62
CA ILE A 71 -7.06 -5.09 13.64
C ILE A 71 -7.29 -5.69 12.25
N HIS A 72 -7.80 -4.86 11.34
CA HIS A 72 -7.90 -5.23 9.93
C HIS A 72 -6.94 -4.39 9.10
N ILE A 73 -6.01 -5.04 8.39
CA ILE A 73 -5.14 -4.37 7.43
C ILE A 73 -5.95 -4.01 6.20
N LEU A 74 -5.93 -2.74 5.81
CA LEU A 74 -6.63 -2.25 4.63
C LEU A 74 -5.77 -2.37 3.38
N GLU A 75 -4.50 -1.95 3.44
CA GLU A 75 -3.56 -1.94 2.32
C GLU A 75 -2.12 -2.05 2.82
N LEU A 76 -1.21 -2.50 1.95
CA LEU A 76 0.24 -2.51 2.16
C LEU A 76 0.90 -1.60 1.13
N TYR A 77 1.87 -0.83 1.60
CA TYR A 77 2.66 0.10 0.79
C TYR A 77 4.14 -0.26 0.92
N GLU A 78 4.73 -0.63 -0.20
CA GLU A 78 6.15 -0.98 -0.30
C GLU A 78 6.97 0.22 -0.78
N GLU A 79 8.28 0.03 -0.95
CA GLU A 79 9.17 1.07 -1.49
C GLU A 79 8.60 1.66 -2.78
N SER A 80 8.76 2.96 -2.94
CA SER A 80 8.24 3.78 -4.03
C SER A 80 6.71 3.90 -4.11
N ALA A 81 5.95 3.26 -3.18
CA ALA A 81 4.49 3.41 -3.15
C ALA A 81 4.08 4.81 -2.63
N ILE A 82 3.15 5.44 -3.36
CA ILE A 82 2.47 6.66 -2.90
C ILE A 82 1.28 6.23 -2.03
N PHE A 83 1.11 6.83 -0.86
CA PHE A 83 0.00 6.56 0.05
C PHE A 83 -0.57 7.84 0.68
N ALA A 84 -1.67 7.71 1.42
CA ALA A 84 -2.44 8.80 2.03
C ALA A 84 -2.97 9.84 1.02
N LEU A 85 -2.93 9.52 -0.28
CA LEU A 85 -3.33 10.41 -1.37
C LEU A 85 -4.84 10.73 -1.30
N GLU A 86 -5.68 9.74 -1.01
CA GLU A 86 -7.14 9.92 -0.90
C GLU A 86 -7.52 10.91 0.20
N ALA A 87 -6.78 10.89 1.32
CA ALA A 87 -6.99 11.84 2.40
C ALA A 87 -6.50 13.24 2.01
N ALA A 88 -5.26 13.34 1.50
CA ALA A 88 -4.64 14.60 1.09
C ALA A 88 -5.43 15.33 0.00
N ALA A 89 -6.03 14.59 -0.94
CA ALA A 89 -6.83 15.14 -2.05
C ALA A 89 -8.30 15.38 -1.66
N SER A 90 -8.77 14.84 -0.54
CA SER A 90 -10.16 15.01 -0.10
C SER A 90 -10.42 16.37 0.50
N LYS A 91 -11.68 16.84 0.45
CA LYS A 91 -12.09 18.09 1.09
C LYS A 91 -11.90 18.07 2.62
N ARG A 92 -12.09 16.91 3.25
CA ARG A 92 -11.96 16.76 4.72
C ARG A 92 -10.51 16.65 5.17
N ARG A 93 -9.62 16.16 4.34
CA ARG A 93 -8.21 15.93 4.62
C ARG A 93 -7.95 15.14 5.90
N THR A 94 -8.82 14.21 6.24
CA THR A 94 -8.69 13.39 7.44
C THR A 94 -8.30 11.96 7.07
N SER A 95 -7.39 11.37 7.85
CA SER A 95 -6.98 9.99 7.68
C SER A 95 -8.16 9.04 7.91
N PRO A 96 -8.43 8.11 6.98
CA PRO A 96 -9.47 7.10 7.16
C PRO A 96 -9.03 5.93 8.06
N ALA A 97 -7.74 5.83 8.37
CA ALA A 97 -7.12 4.68 9.06
C ALA A 97 -5.80 5.08 9.71
N ASP A 98 -5.24 4.20 10.51
CA ASP A 98 -3.87 4.32 10.99
C ASP A 98 -2.88 3.88 9.89
N TYR A 99 -1.76 4.61 9.74
CA TYR A 99 -0.65 4.23 8.85
C TYR A 99 0.56 3.87 9.72
N ILE A 100 0.90 2.58 9.75
CA ILE A 100 1.89 1.99 10.66
C ILE A 100 3.07 1.42 9.88
N CYS A 101 4.29 1.68 10.34
CA CYS A 101 5.50 1.12 9.76
C CYS A 101 5.66 -0.37 10.12
N ASN A 102 5.83 -1.24 9.11
CA ASN A 102 6.06 -2.67 9.32
C ASN A 102 7.49 -2.98 9.79
N GLU A 103 8.41 -2.09 9.46
CA GLU A 103 9.84 -2.16 9.73
C GLU A 103 10.41 -0.74 9.86
N ASP A 104 11.70 -0.57 10.08
CA ASP A 104 12.34 0.75 10.07
C ASP A 104 12.20 1.37 8.69
N THR A 105 11.48 2.48 8.61
CA THR A 105 10.96 3.04 7.36
C THR A 105 11.37 4.50 7.21
N THR A 106 11.69 4.91 6.00
CA THR A 106 11.90 6.32 5.65
C THR A 106 10.79 6.77 4.70
N ILE A 107 10.11 7.85 5.07
CA ILE A 107 9.00 8.42 4.28
C ILE A 107 9.40 9.77 3.72
N VAL A 108 9.07 9.98 2.45
CA VAL A 108 9.13 11.27 1.76
C VAL A 108 7.75 11.90 1.78
N PHE A 109 7.68 13.15 2.19
CA PHE A 109 6.46 13.95 2.28
C PHE A 109 6.49 15.08 1.26
N ILE A 110 5.40 15.25 0.50
CA ILE A 110 5.22 16.31 -0.48
C ILE A 110 3.87 17.00 -0.22
N PRO A 111 3.85 18.23 0.32
CA PRO A 111 2.60 18.96 0.56
C PRO A 111 1.82 19.20 -0.72
N MET A 112 0.49 19.01 -0.70
CA MET A 112 -0.39 19.30 -1.83
C MET A 112 -0.27 20.76 -2.28
N ALA A 113 -0.03 21.68 -1.34
CA ALA A 113 0.18 23.10 -1.64
C ALA A 113 1.44 23.36 -2.48
N SER A 114 2.51 22.55 -2.37
CA SER A 114 3.68 22.68 -3.25
C SER A 114 3.40 22.16 -4.66
N ILE A 115 2.67 21.06 -4.77
CA ILE A 115 2.23 20.51 -6.06
C ILE A 115 1.38 21.52 -6.81
N SER A 116 0.39 22.14 -6.13
CA SER A 116 -0.52 23.11 -6.77
C SER A 116 0.18 24.39 -7.28
N ARG A 117 1.37 24.71 -6.75
CA ARG A 117 2.18 25.86 -7.18
C ARG A 117 3.27 25.50 -8.18
N CYS A 118 3.53 24.21 -8.39
CA CYS A 118 4.53 23.72 -9.33
C CYS A 118 4.09 24.01 -10.78
N THR A 119 5.04 24.35 -11.65
CA THR A 119 4.81 24.52 -13.10
C THR A 119 4.24 23.24 -13.73
N TYR A 120 4.68 22.06 -13.23
CA TYR A 120 4.27 20.73 -13.69
C TYR A 120 3.06 20.18 -12.95
N LYS A 121 2.23 21.03 -12.35
CA LYS A 121 1.06 20.61 -11.57
C LYS A 121 0.06 19.77 -12.36
N SER A 122 -0.10 20.02 -13.66
CA SER A 122 -1.02 19.29 -14.52
C SER A 122 -0.56 17.83 -14.67
N GLU A 123 0.69 17.64 -15.05
CA GLU A 123 1.31 16.33 -15.25
C GLU A 123 1.30 15.50 -13.96
N ILE A 124 1.68 16.13 -12.84
CA ILE A 124 1.66 15.49 -11.53
C ILE A 124 0.21 15.13 -11.12
N THR A 125 -0.74 16.04 -11.30
CA THR A 125 -2.15 15.80 -10.95
C THR A 125 -2.75 14.66 -11.77
N ASP A 126 -2.44 14.58 -13.05
CA ASP A 126 -2.86 13.49 -13.92
C ASP A 126 -2.36 12.13 -13.42
N VAL A 127 -1.10 12.05 -13.00
CA VAL A 127 -0.52 10.83 -12.41
C VAL A 127 -1.21 10.49 -11.09
N LEU A 128 -1.44 11.47 -10.22
CA LEU A 128 -2.14 11.26 -8.96
C LEU A 128 -3.59 10.80 -9.17
N MET A 129 -4.28 11.30 -10.19
CA MET A 129 -5.63 10.86 -10.55
C MET A 129 -5.63 9.41 -11.02
N GLN A 130 -4.68 9.01 -11.88
CA GLN A 130 -4.53 7.61 -12.30
C GLN A 130 -4.23 6.68 -11.12
N LYS A 131 -3.40 7.15 -10.18
CA LYS A 131 -3.10 6.44 -8.94
C LYS A 131 -4.35 6.22 -8.08
N LEU A 132 -5.16 7.26 -7.86
CA LEU A 132 -6.43 7.17 -7.13
C LEU A 132 -7.40 6.18 -7.80
N ALA A 133 -7.50 6.20 -9.14
CA ALA A 133 -8.32 5.26 -9.87
C ALA A 133 -7.84 3.81 -9.70
N GLY A 134 -6.52 3.59 -9.78
CA GLY A 134 -5.90 2.28 -9.54
C GLY A 134 -6.13 1.77 -8.12
N ASP A 135 -6.00 2.63 -7.12
CA ASP A 135 -6.23 2.28 -5.71
C ASP A 135 -7.72 1.98 -5.44
N ASN A 136 -8.64 2.68 -6.12
CA ASN A 136 -10.07 2.36 -6.05
C ASN A 136 -10.38 0.97 -6.62
N ILE A 137 -9.76 0.58 -7.74
CA ILE A 137 -9.88 -0.78 -8.31
C ILE A 137 -9.36 -1.83 -7.33
N LYS A 138 -8.23 -1.59 -6.64
CA LYS A 138 -7.71 -2.52 -5.62
C LYS A 138 -8.68 -2.65 -4.44
N LYS A 139 -9.26 -1.55 -3.97
CA LYS A 139 -10.27 -1.55 -2.90
C LYS A 139 -11.51 -2.36 -3.31
N THR A 140 -11.98 -2.21 -4.55
CA THR A 140 -13.10 -3.01 -5.09
C THR A 140 -12.77 -4.51 -5.06
N ARG A 141 -11.58 -4.90 -5.54
CA ARG A 141 -11.13 -6.31 -5.47
C ARG A 141 -11.05 -6.84 -4.04
N LYS A 142 -10.61 -6.02 -3.10
CA LYS A 142 -10.59 -6.42 -1.70
C LYS A 142 -12.01 -6.65 -1.15
N ILE A 143 -12.96 -5.79 -1.51
CA ILE A 143 -14.37 -5.98 -1.16
C ILE A 143 -14.90 -7.29 -1.74
N GLU A 144 -14.59 -7.62 -2.99
CA GLU A 144 -14.94 -8.91 -3.62
C GLU A 144 -14.36 -10.09 -2.84
N ILE A 145 -13.05 -10.05 -2.51
CA ILE A 145 -12.40 -11.10 -1.70
C ILE A 145 -13.12 -11.28 -0.37
N LEU A 146 -13.39 -10.19 0.36
CA LEU A 146 -14.01 -10.26 1.68
C LEU A 146 -15.49 -10.63 1.62
N GLY A 147 -16.17 -10.36 0.50
CA GLY A 147 -17.56 -10.77 0.23
C GLY A 147 -17.74 -12.26 0.00
N GLU A 148 -16.66 -12.99 -0.33
CA GLU A 148 -16.72 -14.42 -0.57
C GLU A 148 -17.09 -15.22 0.69
N ARG A 149 -17.95 -16.21 0.49
CA ARG A 149 -18.32 -17.17 1.54
C ARG A 149 -17.23 -18.22 1.70
N GLY A 150 -16.59 -18.23 2.84
CA GLY A 150 -15.57 -19.21 3.17
C GLY A 150 -14.13 -18.70 2.93
N LEU A 151 -13.29 -19.01 3.92
CA LEU A 151 -11.90 -18.55 3.96
C LEU A 151 -11.07 -19.09 2.79
N ARG A 152 -11.35 -20.35 2.37
CA ARG A 152 -10.67 -20.97 1.21
C ARG A 152 -10.79 -20.13 -0.06
N ASN A 153 -12.01 -19.72 -0.39
CA ASN A 153 -12.26 -18.92 -1.58
C ASN A 153 -11.54 -17.56 -1.49
N ARG A 154 -11.58 -16.92 -0.33
CA ARG A 154 -10.84 -15.67 -0.10
C ARG A 154 -9.35 -15.83 -0.34
N ILE A 155 -8.76 -16.92 0.18
CA ILE A 155 -7.34 -17.24 -0.04
C ILE A 155 -7.06 -17.46 -1.54
N MET A 156 -7.86 -18.28 -2.21
CA MET A 156 -7.64 -18.61 -3.62
C MET A 156 -7.76 -17.39 -4.52
N ILE A 157 -8.77 -16.54 -4.32
CA ILE A 157 -8.91 -15.31 -5.12
C ILE A 157 -7.72 -14.38 -4.90
N TYR A 158 -7.27 -14.23 -3.65
CA TYR A 158 -6.09 -13.41 -3.35
C TYR A 158 -4.83 -13.95 -4.05
N LEU A 159 -4.57 -15.25 -3.97
CA LEU A 159 -3.43 -15.89 -4.65
C LEU A 159 -3.55 -15.80 -6.17
N ASP A 160 -4.76 -15.92 -6.73
CA ASP A 160 -4.99 -15.77 -8.18
C ASP A 160 -4.73 -14.33 -8.67
N VAL A 161 -5.05 -13.33 -7.86
CA VAL A 161 -4.68 -11.93 -8.15
C VAL A 161 -3.16 -11.77 -8.21
N LEU A 162 -2.43 -12.36 -7.27
CA LEU A 162 -0.96 -12.34 -7.30
C LEU A 162 -0.42 -13.11 -8.50
N ARG A 163 -0.96 -14.30 -8.80
CA ARG A 163 -0.58 -15.11 -9.95
C ARG A 163 -0.70 -14.34 -11.26
N LYS A 164 -1.81 -13.62 -11.45
CA LYS A 164 -2.04 -12.79 -12.64
C LYS A 164 -1.06 -11.62 -12.72
N LYS A 165 -0.73 -11.03 -11.56
CA LYS A 165 0.22 -9.91 -11.48
C LYS A 165 1.67 -10.36 -11.74
N GLU A 166 2.08 -11.50 -11.19
CA GLU A 166 3.45 -12.00 -11.26
C GLU A 166 3.70 -12.89 -12.49
N GLY A 167 2.62 -13.32 -13.18
CA GLY A 167 2.71 -14.22 -14.34
C GLY A 167 3.24 -15.62 -13.99
N SER A 168 3.10 -16.06 -12.74
CA SER A 168 3.68 -17.30 -12.21
C SER A 168 2.69 -18.02 -11.29
N SER A 169 2.71 -19.38 -11.31
CA SER A 169 1.97 -20.18 -10.32
C SER A 169 2.60 -20.12 -8.93
N VAL A 170 3.85 -19.66 -8.83
CA VAL A 170 4.56 -19.42 -7.57
C VAL A 170 4.55 -17.94 -7.28
N VAL A 171 3.89 -17.55 -6.19
CA VAL A 171 3.69 -16.15 -5.80
C VAL A 171 4.22 -15.86 -4.39
N THR A 172 4.52 -14.59 -4.12
CA THR A 172 4.97 -14.16 -2.80
C THR A 172 3.91 -13.32 -2.12
N VAL A 173 3.38 -13.82 -1.00
CA VAL A 173 2.49 -13.05 -0.11
C VAL A 173 3.36 -12.21 0.81
N LYS A 174 3.48 -10.91 0.51
CA LYS A 174 4.32 -9.97 1.27
C LYS A 174 3.71 -9.57 2.62
N MET A 175 3.18 -10.55 3.32
CA MET A 175 2.56 -10.44 4.65
C MET A 175 2.99 -11.64 5.47
N ASN A 176 3.37 -11.41 6.73
CA ASN A 176 3.51 -12.52 7.66
C ASN A 176 2.13 -13.14 7.95
N ARG A 177 2.09 -14.28 8.67
CA ARG A 177 0.87 -15.04 8.89
C ARG A 177 -0.21 -14.23 9.66
N GLU A 178 0.20 -13.40 10.59
CA GLU A 178 -0.71 -12.52 11.33
C GLU A 178 -1.31 -11.44 10.43
N GLN A 179 -0.46 -10.76 9.67
CA GLN A 179 -0.88 -9.71 8.74
C GLN A 179 -1.81 -10.26 7.65
N PHE A 180 -1.53 -11.48 7.14
CA PHE A 180 -2.40 -12.10 6.14
C PHE A 180 -3.77 -12.46 6.71
N ALA A 181 -3.83 -12.93 7.95
CA ALA A 181 -5.10 -13.16 8.65
C ALA A 181 -5.88 -11.84 8.84
N GLN A 182 -5.22 -10.79 9.31
CA GLN A 182 -5.80 -9.46 9.46
C GLN A 182 -6.28 -8.86 8.12
N TYR A 183 -5.55 -9.11 7.03
CA TYR A 183 -5.95 -8.69 5.69
C TYR A 183 -7.21 -9.41 5.20
N LEU A 184 -7.37 -10.69 5.52
CA LEU A 184 -8.54 -11.51 5.18
C LEU A 184 -9.67 -11.42 6.22
N CYS A 185 -9.51 -10.61 7.28
CA CYS A 185 -10.49 -10.41 8.36
C CYS A 185 -10.85 -11.72 9.06
N VAL A 186 -9.84 -12.52 9.42
CA VAL A 186 -9.98 -13.79 10.14
C VAL A 186 -8.92 -13.92 11.23
N SER A 187 -9.10 -14.87 12.17
CA SER A 187 -8.06 -15.19 13.16
C SER A 187 -6.86 -15.90 12.49
N ARG A 188 -5.67 -15.70 13.05
CA ARG A 188 -4.45 -16.37 12.59
C ARG A 188 -4.58 -17.91 12.65
N SER A 189 -5.25 -18.43 13.66
CA SER A 189 -5.50 -19.87 13.81
C SER A 189 -6.40 -20.40 12.70
N ALA A 190 -7.50 -19.70 12.37
CA ALA A 190 -8.39 -20.08 11.29
C ALA A 190 -7.66 -20.11 9.94
N LEU A 191 -6.85 -19.05 9.64
CA LEU A 191 -6.04 -19.01 8.44
C LEU A 191 -5.04 -20.18 8.38
N SER A 192 -4.31 -20.44 9.47
CA SER A 192 -3.31 -21.51 9.50
C SER A 192 -3.93 -22.88 9.30
N ASN A 193 -5.08 -23.14 9.92
CA ASN A 193 -5.80 -24.40 9.77
C ASN A 193 -6.26 -24.62 8.32
N GLU A 194 -6.84 -23.58 7.68
CA GLU A 194 -7.31 -23.70 6.30
C GLU A 194 -6.15 -23.88 5.32
N LEU A 195 -5.06 -23.14 5.47
CA LEU A 195 -3.88 -23.30 4.63
C LEU A 195 -3.28 -24.71 4.72
N ASN A 196 -3.17 -25.28 5.93
CA ASN A 196 -2.70 -26.65 6.12
C ASN A 196 -3.66 -27.68 5.51
N LYS A 197 -4.97 -27.42 5.54
CA LYS A 197 -5.97 -28.25 4.88
C LYS A 197 -5.81 -28.21 3.37
N MET A 198 -5.70 -27.03 2.78
CA MET A 198 -5.48 -26.83 1.34
C MET A 198 -4.17 -27.50 0.86
N LYS A 199 -3.12 -27.45 1.67
CA LYS A 199 -1.86 -28.15 1.38
C LYS A 199 -2.02 -29.67 1.36
N ARG A 200 -2.72 -30.25 2.35
CA ARG A 200 -3.03 -31.70 2.37
C ARG A 200 -3.89 -32.14 1.19
N GLU A 201 -4.79 -31.28 0.74
CA GLU A 201 -5.65 -31.52 -0.43
C GLU A 201 -4.94 -31.24 -1.76
N LYS A 202 -3.67 -30.87 -1.74
CA LYS A 202 -2.85 -30.56 -2.93
C LYS A 202 -3.44 -29.46 -3.80
N ILE A 203 -4.07 -28.47 -3.20
CA ILE A 203 -4.59 -27.28 -3.89
C ILE A 203 -3.49 -26.23 -3.98
N ILE A 204 -2.71 -26.09 -2.88
CA ILE A 204 -1.55 -25.19 -2.80
C ILE A 204 -0.39 -25.90 -2.09
N ASP A 205 0.83 -25.46 -2.35
CA ASP A 205 1.96 -25.65 -1.45
C ASP A 205 2.45 -24.29 -0.95
N PHE A 206 3.08 -24.27 0.23
CA PHE A 206 3.65 -23.04 0.75
C PHE A 206 4.81 -23.27 1.71
N ASN A 207 5.74 -22.32 1.68
CA ASN A 207 6.82 -22.20 2.66
C ASN A 207 6.95 -20.72 3.05
N LYS A 208 6.61 -20.39 4.31
CA LYS A 208 6.53 -19.02 4.85
C LYS A 208 5.60 -18.13 3.98
N GLU A 209 6.17 -17.20 3.22
CA GLU A 209 5.47 -16.20 2.40
C GLU A 209 5.35 -16.64 0.93
N ARG A 210 6.06 -17.70 0.53
CA ARG A 210 6.02 -18.23 -0.83
C ARG A 210 4.92 -19.28 -0.95
N PHE A 211 4.03 -19.11 -1.92
CA PHE A 211 2.91 -19.99 -2.22
C PHE A 211 3.01 -20.50 -3.66
N GLU A 212 2.68 -21.76 -3.85
CA GLU A 212 2.53 -22.40 -5.16
C GLU A 212 1.09 -22.87 -5.31
N ILE A 213 0.46 -22.49 -6.43
CA ILE A 213 -0.89 -22.94 -6.80
C ILE A 213 -0.71 -24.18 -7.67
N LEU A 214 -1.21 -25.34 -7.20
CA LEU A 214 -1.02 -26.65 -7.82
C LEU A 214 -2.12 -26.97 -8.84
#